data_0a4613e77bb5046e8fe9da34cd8bc015
#
_entry.id   0a4613e77bb5046e8fe9da34cd8bc015
#
_cell.length_a   1.000
_cell.length_b   1.000
_cell.length_c   1.000
_cell.angle_alpha   90.00
_cell.angle_beta   90.00
_cell.angle_gamma   90.00
#
_symmetry.space_group_name_H-M   'P 1'
#
loop_
_entity.id
_entity.type
_entity.pdbx_description
1 polymer ?
#
loop_
_entity_poly.entity_id
_entity_poly.type
_entity_poly.pdbx_seq_one_letter_code
_entity_poly.pdbx_strand_id
1 'polypeptide(L)'
;MATDKNITIHTSKGDIKLTVFASKTPVTAASFLNLASRGFYDGLKFHRVIPDFMIQGGDPTGTGMGGPGYRFEDECRPDLRHDGPGVLSMANAGPGTNGSQFFITHVPTDWLNGKHTVFGKVTEGQSVVDSIKQGDTISGITIEDNADDLFTEQADRIAAWNKALGK
;
A
#
# COMPACT_ATOMS: atom_id res chain seq x y z
N MET A 1 15.91 2.92 14.06
CA MET A 1 15.26 2.38 12.85
C MET A 1 13.95 1.71 13.23
N ALA A 2 12.90 2.02 12.52
CA ALA A 2 11.58 1.43 12.80
C ALA A 2 11.54 -0.05 12.41
N THR A 3 10.75 -0.83 13.14
CA THR A 3 10.51 -2.25 12.84
C THR A 3 9.38 -2.39 11.83
N ASP A 4 9.33 -3.55 11.14
CA ASP A 4 8.25 -3.86 10.23
C ASP A 4 6.92 -3.98 10.98
N LYS A 5 5.81 -3.69 10.30
CA LYS A 5 4.48 -3.61 10.92
C LYS A 5 3.52 -4.58 10.28
N ASN A 6 2.78 -5.32 11.10
CA ASN A 6 1.70 -6.17 10.63
C ASN A 6 0.42 -5.36 10.53
N ILE A 7 -0.33 -5.59 9.47
CA ILE A 7 -1.62 -4.93 9.23
C ILE A 7 -2.65 -5.95 8.75
N THR A 8 -3.92 -5.58 8.84
CA THR A 8 -5.02 -6.31 8.24
C THR A 8 -5.84 -5.36 7.37
N ILE A 9 -6.00 -5.69 6.10
CA ILE A 9 -6.92 -4.97 5.21
C ILE A 9 -8.24 -5.72 5.23
N HIS A 10 -9.29 -5.07 5.69
CA HIS A 10 -10.64 -5.63 5.73
C HIS A 10 -11.33 -5.31 4.42
N THR A 11 -11.77 -6.34 3.71
CA THR A 11 -12.41 -6.18 2.39
C THR A 11 -13.79 -6.82 2.36
N SER A 12 -14.54 -6.52 1.31
CA SER A 12 -15.85 -7.14 1.06
C SER A 12 -15.78 -8.65 0.82
N LYS A 13 -14.58 -9.21 0.58
CA LYS A 13 -14.37 -10.65 0.40
C LYS A 13 -13.68 -11.32 1.59
N GLY A 14 -13.32 -10.56 2.62
CA GLY A 14 -12.63 -11.06 3.82
C GLY A 14 -11.37 -10.26 4.14
N ASP A 15 -10.59 -10.77 5.08
CA ASP A 15 -9.41 -10.08 5.59
C ASP A 15 -8.14 -10.54 4.86
N ILE A 16 -7.26 -9.59 4.59
CA ILE A 16 -5.92 -9.83 4.05
C ILE A 16 -4.93 -9.35 5.09
N LYS A 17 -4.07 -10.24 5.57
CA LYS A 17 -3.01 -9.90 6.54
C LYS A 17 -1.69 -9.73 5.82
N LEU A 18 -1.00 -8.65 6.13
CA LEU A 18 0.27 -8.29 5.47
C LEU A 18 1.27 -7.80 6.49
N THR A 19 2.55 -7.89 6.12
CA THR A 19 3.64 -7.20 6.81
C THR A 19 4.09 -6.04 5.93
N VAL A 20 4.16 -4.83 6.49
CA VAL A 20 4.67 -3.63 5.83
C VAL A 20 6.13 -3.44 6.24
N PHE A 21 7.01 -3.29 5.27
CA PHE A 21 8.47 -3.28 5.48
C PHE A 21 8.98 -1.88 5.88
N ALA A 22 8.60 -1.43 7.07
CA ALA A 22 9.01 -0.11 7.57
C ALA A 22 10.53 0.02 7.73
N SER A 23 11.23 -1.09 7.98
CA SER A 23 12.68 -1.06 8.15
C SER A 23 13.43 -0.79 6.84
N LYS A 24 12.89 -1.25 5.71
CA LYS A 24 13.53 -1.14 4.39
C LYS A 24 12.92 -0.05 3.51
N THR A 25 11.66 0.29 3.71
CA THR A 25 10.95 1.30 2.93
C THR A 25 10.24 2.27 3.87
N PRO A 26 11.00 3.02 4.68
CA PRO A 26 10.41 3.83 5.76
C PRO A 26 9.48 4.94 5.28
N VAL A 27 9.80 5.60 4.17
CA VAL A 27 8.97 6.70 3.64
C VAL A 27 7.65 6.14 3.10
N THR A 28 7.72 5.11 2.29
CA THR A 28 6.53 4.45 1.72
C THR A 28 5.65 3.88 2.82
N ALA A 29 6.25 3.17 3.77
CA ALA A 29 5.53 2.60 4.91
C ALA A 29 4.87 3.69 5.76
N ALA A 30 5.57 4.78 6.04
CA ALA A 30 5.02 5.88 6.84
C ALA A 30 3.82 6.52 6.14
N SER A 31 3.91 6.76 4.84
CA SER A 31 2.79 7.33 4.09
C SER A 31 1.57 6.39 4.11
N PHE A 32 1.78 5.13 3.79
CA PHE A 32 0.69 4.15 3.77
C PHE A 32 0.03 4.00 5.15
N LEU A 33 0.82 3.83 6.19
CA LEU A 33 0.31 3.63 7.55
C LEU A 33 -0.34 4.89 8.12
N ASN A 34 0.20 6.07 7.81
CA ASN A 34 -0.42 7.33 8.21
C ASN A 34 -1.79 7.49 7.56
N LEU A 35 -1.89 7.25 6.26
CA LEU A 35 -3.18 7.29 5.56
C LEU A 35 -4.16 6.26 6.14
N ALA A 36 -3.69 5.05 6.40
CA ALA A 36 -4.52 4.00 7.01
C ALA A 36 -5.04 4.40 8.39
N SER A 37 -4.17 4.98 9.23
CA SER A 37 -4.54 5.41 10.59
C SER A 37 -5.56 6.53 10.59
N ARG A 38 -5.62 7.31 9.52
CA ARG A 38 -6.57 8.44 9.38
C ARG A 38 -7.87 8.03 8.69
N GLY A 39 -8.04 6.75 8.37
CA GLY A 39 -9.24 6.26 7.69
C GLY A 39 -9.31 6.62 6.21
N PHE A 40 -8.20 7.02 5.60
CA PHE A 40 -8.16 7.44 4.20
C PHE A 40 -8.66 6.34 3.25
N TYR A 41 -8.30 5.09 3.54
CA TYR A 41 -8.66 3.95 2.68
C TYR A 41 -10.06 3.41 2.94
N ASP A 42 -10.75 3.88 3.97
CA ASP A 42 -12.08 3.36 4.32
C ASP A 42 -13.09 3.65 3.20
N GLY A 43 -13.76 2.61 2.73
CA GLY A 43 -14.76 2.70 1.68
C GLY A 43 -14.21 2.79 0.26
N LEU A 44 -12.89 2.76 0.08
CA LEU A 44 -12.29 2.82 -1.26
C LEU A 44 -12.42 1.48 -1.97
N LYS A 45 -12.42 1.52 -3.30
CA LYS A 45 -12.59 0.34 -4.15
C LYS A 45 -11.27 -0.18 -4.67
N PHE A 46 -11.24 -1.47 -4.97
CA PHE A 46 -10.25 -2.03 -5.88
C PHE A 46 -10.73 -1.70 -7.30
N HIS A 47 -10.32 -0.55 -7.79
CA HIS A 47 -10.82 0.02 -9.05
C HIS A 47 -10.24 -0.64 -10.30
N ARG A 48 -9.17 -1.43 -10.13
CA ARG A 48 -8.53 -2.13 -11.24
C ARG A 48 -8.10 -3.52 -10.75
N VAL A 49 -8.71 -4.55 -11.33
CA VAL A 49 -8.38 -5.95 -11.01
C VAL A 49 -8.14 -6.68 -12.32
N ILE A 50 -6.95 -7.23 -12.48
CA ILE A 50 -6.58 -8.00 -13.67
C ILE A 50 -6.27 -9.42 -13.20
N PRO A 51 -7.10 -10.42 -13.59
CA PRO A 51 -6.86 -11.82 -13.21
C PRO A 51 -5.46 -12.27 -13.60
N ASP A 52 -4.83 -13.09 -12.76
CA ASP A 52 -3.48 -13.60 -12.95
C ASP A 52 -2.42 -12.49 -13.06
N PHE A 53 -2.70 -11.34 -12.48
CA PHE A 53 -1.77 -10.23 -12.40
C PHE A 53 -1.79 -9.58 -11.01
N MET A 54 -2.82 -8.74 -10.74
CA MET A 54 -2.86 -8.00 -9.47
C MET A 54 -4.23 -7.42 -9.19
N ILE A 55 -4.43 -6.98 -7.93
CA ILE A 55 -5.54 -6.13 -7.52
C ILE A 55 -4.97 -4.76 -7.13
N GLN A 56 -5.59 -3.69 -7.60
CA GLN A 56 -5.12 -2.31 -7.36
C GLN A 56 -6.23 -1.47 -6.74
N GLY A 57 -5.89 -0.74 -5.70
CA GLY A 57 -6.83 0.15 -5.02
C GLY A 57 -6.12 1.35 -4.40
N GLY A 58 -6.85 2.09 -3.57
CA GLY A 58 -6.31 3.22 -2.83
C GLY A 58 -6.47 4.58 -3.50
N ASP A 59 -7.23 4.65 -4.59
CA ASP A 59 -7.57 5.93 -5.23
C ASP A 59 -8.89 6.45 -4.66
N PRO A 60 -8.89 7.60 -3.98
CA PRO A 60 -10.13 8.15 -3.41
C PRO A 60 -11.17 8.51 -4.46
N THR A 61 -10.78 8.71 -5.72
CA THR A 61 -11.72 9.00 -6.82
C THR A 61 -12.19 7.73 -7.54
N GLY A 62 -11.51 6.61 -7.35
CA GLY A 62 -11.87 5.35 -8.02
C GLY A 62 -11.59 5.30 -9.52
N THR A 63 -10.85 6.27 -10.06
CA THR A 63 -10.61 6.40 -11.51
C THR A 63 -9.21 5.97 -11.95
N GLY A 64 -8.30 5.77 -11.00
CA GLY A 64 -6.88 5.54 -11.26
C GLY A 64 -6.07 6.83 -11.34
N MET A 65 -6.71 7.99 -11.27
CA MET A 65 -6.06 9.29 -11.43
C MET A 65 -5.93 10.07 -10.12
N GLY A 66 -6.57 9.63 -9.06
CA GLY A 66 -6.58 10.33 -7.78
C GLY A 66 -5.45 9.91 -6.85
N GLY A 67 -5.30 10.64 -5.75
CA GLY A 67 -4.30 10.38 -4.75
C GLY A 67 -4.53 11.25 -3.50
N PRO A 68 -3.54 11.28 -2.59
CA PRO A 68 -3.69 11.97 -1.33
C PRO A 68 -3.35 13.47 -1.37
N GLY A 69 -3.03 14.01 -2.54
CA GLY A 69 -2.64 15.41 -2.70
C GLY A 69 -1.15 15.66 -2.55
N TYR A 70 -0.34 14.63 -2.46
CA TYR A 70 1.12 14.72 -2.41
C TYR A 70 1.74 13.54 -3.13
N ARG A 71 3.03 13.63 -3.42
CA ARG A 71 3.83 12.56 -4.03
C ARG A 71 5.13 12.40 -3.27
N PHE A 72 5.75 11.22 -3.40
CA PHE A 72 7.06 10.98 -2.79
C PHE A 72 7.89 10.03 -3.65
N GLU A 73 9.17 9.98 -3.33
CA GLU A 73 10.18 9.24 -4.08
C GLU A 73 10.03 7.72 -3.96
N ASP A 74 10.59 7.01 -4.95
CA ASP A 74 10.65 5.55 -4.92
C ASP A 74 11.69 5.06 -3.91
N GLU A 75 11.43 3.90 -3.34
CA GLU A 75 12.36 3.21 -2.43
C GLU A 75 12.61 1.78 -2.93
N CYS A 76 12.78 1.61 -4.24
CA CYS A 76 13.05 0.30 -4.85
C CYS A 76 14.38 -0.25 -4.35
N ARG A 77 14.40 -1.56 -4.06
CA ARG A 77 15.58 -2.26 -3.56
C ARG A 77 15.78 -3.57 -4.31
N PRO A 78 17.05 -3.98 -4.54
CA PRO A 78 17.30 -5.26 -5.20
C PRO A 78 16.88 -6.48 -4.38
N ASP A 79 16.74 -6.33 -3.06
CA ASP A 79 16.27 -7.40 -2.17
C ASP A 79 14.74 -7.43 -1.98
N LEU A 80 14.02 -6.47 -2.55
CA LEU A 80 12.55 -6.41 -2.53
C LEU A 80 12.02 -6.49 -3.95
N ARG A 81 11.53 -7.66 -4.33
CA ARG A 81 11.19 -7.98 -5.72
C ARG A 81 9.74 -8.44 -5.84
N HIS A 82 9.20 -8.30 -7.05
CA HIS A 82 7.88 -8.83 -7.40
C HIS A 82 8.03 -10.31 -7.80
N ASP A 83 8.40 -11.17 -6.86
CA ASP A 83 8.86 -12.53 -7.11
C ASP A 83 7.82 -13.62 -6.85
N GLY A 84 6.59 -13.24 -6.56
CA GLY A 84 5.54 -14.21 -6.29
C GLY A 84 4.20 -13.59 -6.05
N PRO A 85 3.20 -14.38 -5.64
CA PRO A 85 1.91 -13.84 -5.22
C PRO A 85 2.03 -13.09 -3.90
N GLY A 86 1.11 -12.14 -3.66
CA GLY A 86 1.01 -11.47 -2.38
C GLY A 86 2.04 -10.36 -2.14
N VAL A 87 2.67 -9.84 -3.18
CA VAL A 87 3.59 -8.72 -3.06
C VAL A 87 2.79 -7.42 -3.02
N LEU A 88 2.99 -6.62 -1.96
CA LEU A 88 2.38 -5.29 -1.81
C LEU A 88 3.34 -4.25 -2.36
N SER A 89 2.90 -3.53 -3.38
CA SER A 89 3.73 -2.58 -4.11
C SER A 89 2.95 -1.31 -4.44
N MET A 90 3.67 -0.21 -4.68
CA MET A 90 3.06 1.07 -5.00
C MET A 90 2.78 1.20 -6.49
N ALA A 91 1.55 1.55 -6.83
CA ALA A 91 1.21 2.01 -8.17
C ALA A 91 1.77 3.42 -8.36
N ASN A 92 2.20 3.75 -9.57
CA ASN A 92 2.71 5.08 -9.90
C ASN A 92 2.51 5.41 -11.37
N ALA A 93 2.78 6.67 -11.72
CA ALA A 93 2.72 7.17 -13.10
C ALA A 93 4.11 7.52 -13.62
N GLY A 94 5.14 6.87 -13.10
CA GLY A 94 6.55 7.11 -13.43
C GLY A 94 7.37 7.36 -12.16
N PRO A 95 8.68 7.63 -12.28
CA PRO A 95 9.54 7.83 -11.11
C PRO A 95 9.06 8.96 -10.22
N GLY A 96 9.09 8.72 -8.90
CA GLY A 96 8.79 9.75 -7.90
C GLY A 96 7.33 10.19 -7.84
N THR A 97 6.39 9.39 -8.34
CA THR A 97 4.97 9.76 -8.36
C THR A 97 4.12 8.91 -7.42
N ASN A 98 4.70 8.36 -6.36
CA ASN A 98 3.97 7.58 -5.38
C ASN A 98 2.98 8.46 -4.61
N GLY A 99 1.79 7.94 -4.41
CA GLY A 99 0.74 8.62 -3.65
C GLY A 99 0.05 7.66 -2.70
N SER A 100 -1.21 7.29 -3.00
CA SER A 100 -1.98 6.38 -2.14
C SER A 100 -2.33 5.07 -2.82
N GLN A 101 -2.22 4.97 -4.14
CA GLN A 101 -2.59 3.76 -4.86
C GLN A 101 -1.54 2.66 -4.68
N PHE A 102 -2.00 1.46 -4.42
CA PHE A 102 -1.16 0.29 -4.23
C PHE A 102 -1.75 -0.89 -4.98
N PHE A 103 -0.94 -1.94 -5.17
CA PHE A 103 -1.44 -3.20 -5.72
C PHE A 103 -0.86 -4.39 -4.95
N ILE A 104 -1.59 -5.50 -5.02
CA ILE A 104 -1.18 -6.78 -4.43
C ILE A 104 -1.21 -7.81 -5.56
N THR A 105 -0.10 -8.54 -5.74
CA THR A 105 0.06 -9.43 -6.89
C THR A 105 -0.64 -10.78 -6.70
N HIS A 106 -1.06 -11.38 -7.83
CA HIS A 106 -1.53 -12.76 -7.90
C HIS A 106 -0.39 -13.73 -8.23
N VAL A 107 0.62 -13.25 -8.95
CA VAL A 107 1.69 -14.05 -9.55
C VAL A 107 2.99 -13.24 -9.54
N PRO A 108 4.14 -13.84 -9.85
CA PRO A 108 5.36 -13.04 -10.06
C PRO A 108 5.17 -12.02 -11.18
N THR A 109 5.65 -10.79 -10.94
CA THR A 109 5.56 -9.68 -11.90
C THR A 109 6.93 -9.00 -12.01
N ASP A 110 7.95 -9.79 -12.36
CA ASP A 110 9.37 -9.37 -12.35
C ASP A 110 9.66 -8.13 -13.19
N TRP A 111 8.88 -7.89 -14.25
CA TRP A 111 9.06 -6.69 -15.10
C TRP A 111 8.80 -5.38 -14.35
N LEU A 112 8.21 -5.43 -13.16
CA LEU A 112 7.94 -4.25 -12.33
C LEU A 112 9.08 -3.93 -11.37
N ASN A 113 10.07 -4.82 -11.24
CA ASN A 113 11.20 -4.60 -10.33
C ASN A 113 11.97 -3.34 -10.73
N GLY A 114 12.34 -2.53 -9.73
CA GLY A 114 13.04 -1.27 -9.93
C GLY A 114 12.18 -0.11 -10.42
N LYS A 115 10.91 -0.36 -10.74
CA LYS A 115 9.96 0.66 -11.22
C LYS A 115 8.86 0.97 -10.22
N HIS A 116 8.51 0.00 -9.41
CA HIS A 116 7.49 0.11 -8.36
C HIS A 116 8.10 -0.30 -7.03
N THR A 117 7.80 0.46 -5.98
CA THR A 117 8.34 0.18 -4.65
C THR A 117 7.58 -0.97 -4.00
N VAL A 118 8.26 -2.10 -3.82
CA VAL A 118 7.74 -3.20 -2.99
C VAL A 118 7.92 -2.79 -1.53
N PHE A 119 6.82 -2.74 -0.77
CA PHE A 119 6.88 -2.31 0.62
C PHE A 119 6.14 -3.24 1.58
N GLY A 120 5.70 -4.39 1.13
CA GLY A 120 5.06 -5.36 2.01
C GLY A 120 4.78 -6.69 1.33
N LYS A 121 4.23 -7.61 2.12
CA LYS A 121 3.90 -8.95 1.65
C LYS A 121 2.72 -9.52 2.42
N VAL A 122 1.85 -10.24 1.72
CA VAL A 122 0.74 -10.99 2.33
C VAL A 122 1.31 -12.13 3.16
N THR A 123 0.89 -12.22 4.41
CA THR A 123 1.23 -13.32 5.33
C THR A 123 0.09 -14.31 5.47
N GLU A 124 -1.16 -13.84 5.29
CA GLU A 124 -2.35 -14.68 5.38
C GLU A 124 -3.47 -14.05 4.55
N GLY A 125 -4.25 -14.85 3.84
CA GLY A 125 -5.38 -14.34 3.06
C GLY A 125 -5.11 -14.18 1.58
N GLN A 126 -4.11 -14.90 1.02
CA GLN A 126 -3.89 -14.86 -0.44
C GLN A 126 -5.14 -15.31 -1.20
N SER A 127 -5.91 -16.27 -0.66
CA SER A 127 -7.17 -16.69 -1.28
C SER A 127 -8.19 -15.54 -1.36
N VAL A 128 -8.17 -14.62 -0.40
CA VAL A 128 -9.00 -13.41 -0.45
C VAL A 128 -8.51 -12.50 -1.57
N VAL A 129 -7.20 -12.27 -1.67
CA VAL A 129 -6.61 -11.48 -2.79
C VAL A 129 -7.08 -12.05 -4.12
N ASP A 130 -6.99 -13.37 -4.27
CA ASP A 130 -7.36 -14.04 -5.51
C ASP A 130 -8.87 -13.96 -5.82
N SER A 131 -9.70 -13.76 -4.80
CA SER A 131 -11.15 -13.66 -4.95
C SER A 131 -11.68 -12.23 -5.15
N ILE A 132 -10.85 -11.22 -4.92
CA ILE A 132 -11.24 -9.81 -5.12
C ILE A 132 -11.56 -9.57 -6.59
N LYS A 133 -12.66 -8.85 -6.82
CA LYS A 133 -13.10 -8.44 -8.16
C LYS A 133 -13.18 -6.91 -8.23
N GLN A 134 -13.11 -6.39 -9.45
CA GLN A 134 -13.21 -4.96 -9.65
C GLN A 134 -14.51 -4.43 -9.03
N GLY A 135 -14.37 -3.39 -8.21
CA GLY A 135 -15.48 -2.82 -7.46
C GLY A 135 -15.62 -3.32 -6.03
N ASP A 136 -14.93 -4.40 -5.65
CA ASP A 136 -14.88 -4.79 -4.24
C ASP A 136 -14.24 -3.68 -3.41
N THR A 137 -14.62 -3.57 -2.15
CA THR A 137 -14.28 -2.42 -1.32
C THR A 137 -13.36 -2.79 -0.15
N ILE A 138 -12.62 -1.77 0.31
CA ILE A 138 -11.87 -1.81 1.56
C ILE A 138 -12.77 -1.17 2.62
N SER A 139 -13.15 -1.93 3.64
CA SER A 139 -13.94 -1.36 4.75
C SER A 139 -13.06 -0.64 5.77
N GLY A 140 -11.79 -1.02 5.86
CA GLY A 140 -10.82 -0.38 6.74
C GLY A 140 -9.51 -1.12 6.77
N ILE A 141 -8.51 -0.53 7.41
CA ILE A 141 -7.19 -1.14 7.61
C ILE A 141 -6.87 -1.04 9.10
N THR A 142 -6.58 -2.18 9.72
CA THR A 142 -6.13 -2.24 11.12
C THR A 142 -4.62 -2.37 11.16
N ILE A 143 -3.94 -1.47 11.87
CA ILE A 143 -2.51 -1.56 12.13
C ILE A 143 -2.35 -2.37 13.42
N GLU A 144 -1.81 -3.59 13.30
CA GLU A 144 -1.75 -4.53 14.43
C GLU A 144 -0.61 -4.21 15.40
N ASP A 145 0.46 -3.58 14.92
CA ASP A 145 1.63 -3.22 15.73
C ASP A 145 1.65 -1.71 15.98
N ASN A 146 2.23 -1.30 17.10
CA ASN A 146 2.41 0.12 17.39
C ASN A 146 3.41 0.72 16.38
N ALA A 147 2.99 1.77 15.69
CA ALA A 147 3.78 2.43 14.65
C ALA A 147 4.44 3.73 15.11
N ASP A 148 4.46 4.03 16.40
CA ASP A 148 5.01 5.28 16.93
C ASP A 148 6.48 5.47 16.58
N ASP A 149 7.27 4.40 16.56
CA ASP A 149 8.67 4.44 16.16
C ASP A 149 8.84 4.97 14.73
N LEU A 150 8.04 4.49 13.81
CA LEU A 150 8.06 4.92 12.41
C LEU A 150 7.52 6.36 12.27
N PHE A 151 6.41 6.65 12.93
CA PHE A 151 5.80 7.99 12.85
C PHE A 151 6.69 9.06 13.45
N THR A 152 7.45 8.74 14.50
CA THR A 152 8.44 9.64 15.07
C THR A 152 9.63 9.84 14.12
N GLU A 153 10.12 8.77 13.52
CA GLU A 153 11.22 8.81 12.55
C GLU A 153 10.88 9.68 11.34
N GLN A 154 9.62 9.63 10.88
CA GLN A 154 9.14 10.34 9.70
C GLN A 154 8.24 11.53 10.03
N ALA A 155 8.36 12.09 11.24
CA ALA A 155 7.43 13.09 11.73
C ALA A 155 7.33 14.34 10.84
N ASP A 156 8.44 14.83 10.31
CA ASP A 156 8.45 16.02 9.45
C ASP A 156 7.71 15.77 8.14
N ARG A 157 7.91 14.59 7.55
CA ARG A 157 7.20 14.19 6.34
C ARG A 157 5.71 14.05 6.58
N ILE A 158 5.35 13.38 7.67
CA ILE A 158 3.94 13.16 8.04
C ILE A 158 3.24 14.50 8.26
N ALA A 159 3.89 15.45 8.93
CA ALA A 159 3.32 16.79 9.13
C ALA A 159 3.02 17.48 7.79
N ALA A 160 3.96 17.39 6.83
CA ALA A 160 3.77 17.96 5.49
C ALA A 160 2.64 17.26 4.73
N TRP A 161 2.58 15.93 4.81
CA TRP A 161 1.52 15.15 4.16
C TRP A 161 0.14 15.46 4.75
N ASN A 162 0.05 15.56 6.06
CA ASN A 162 -1.21 15.89 6.72
C ASN A 162 -1.71 17.28 6.34
N LYS A 163 -0.78 18.21 6.15
CA LYS A 163 -1.11 19.55 5.66
C LYS A 163 -1.68 19.48 4.24
N ALA A 164 -1.08 18.67 3.37
CA ALA A 164 -1.57 18.47 2.01
C ALA A 164 -2.95 17.82 1.99
N LEU A 165 -3.23 16.94 2.97
CA LEU A 165 -4.55 16.31 3.13
C LEU A 165 -5.61 17.30 3.65
N GLY A 166 -5.22 18.47 4.09
CA GLY A 166 -6.13 19.47 4.66
C GLY A 166 -6.55 19.18 6.09
N LYS A 167 -5.72 18.49 6.85
CA LYS A 167 -6.08 18.05 8.20
C LYS A 167 -5.00 18.26 9.24
#